data_7cc740d9277323cf5e2804b3de32f1cf
#
_entry.id   7cc740d9277323cf5e2804b3de32f1cf
#
_cell.length_a   1.000
_cell.length_b   1.000
_cell.length_c   1.000
_cell.angle_alpha   90.00
_cell.angle_beta   90.00
_cell.angle_gamma   90.00
#
_symmetry.space_group_name_H-M   'P 1'
#
loop_
_entity.id
_entity.type
_entity.pdbx_description
1 polymer ?
#
loop_
_entity_poly.entity_id
_entity_poly.type
_entity_poly.pdbx_seq_one_letter_code
_entity_poly.pdbx_strand_id
1 'polypeptide(L)'
;MRKTIILYGVALAALTGILKFIEYRYLVRDFSLEFYLGAVAVLFTGLGVWAGRRLTRRKVVIATPDFKLNDGELQRLGISKREYEVLELMAQGLSNQEIADKLFVSLNTIKTHSSNLFMKLDARRRTQAVRRAKELGLLP
;
A
#
# COMPACT_ATOMS: atom_id res chain seq x y z
N MET A 1 17.28 -9.38 -6.56
CA MET A 1 16.37 -10.53 -6.45
C MET A 1 17.05 -11.83 -6.00
N ARG A 2 18.11 -12.32 -6.64
CA ARG A 2 18.80 -13.59 -6.23
C ARG A 2 19.30 -13.59 -4.78
N LYS A 3 19.92 -12.51 -4.30
CA LYS A 3 20.41 -12.41 -2.91
C LYS A 3 19.31 -12.50 -1.87
N THR A 4 18.14 -11.94 -2.16
CA THR A 4 16.97 -11.96 -1.25
C THR A 4 16.38 -13.38 -1.16
N ILE A 5 16.31 -14.10 -2.28
CA ILE A 5 15.81 -15.48 -2.32
C ILE A 5 16.75 -16.42 -1.53
N ILE A 6 18.05 -16.27 -1.70
CA ILE A 6 19.05 -17.05 -0.97
C ILE A 6 18.97 -16.76 0.53
N LEU A 7 18.82 -15.47 0.93
CA LEU A 7 18.70 -15.08 2.33
C LEU A 7 17.47 -15.72 2.99
N TYR A 8 16.32 -15.71 2.31
CA TYR A 8 15.11 -16.34 2.83
C TYR A 8 15.21 -17.87 2.85
N GLY A 9 15.86 -18.49 1.87
CA GLY A 9 16.13 -19.92 1.84
C GLY A 9 16.99 -20.37 3.02
N VAL A 10 18.07 -19.63 3.29
CA VAL A 10 18.95 -19.89 4.46
C VAL A 10 18.22 -19.66 5.77
N ALA A 11 17.44 -18.59 5.88
CA ALA A 11 16.64 -18.31 7.08
C ALA A 11 15.61 -19.42 7.35
N LEU A 12 14.94 -19.91 6.31
CA LEU A 12 13.99 -21.01 6.43
C LEU A 12 14.68 -22.33 6.83
N ALA A 13 15.82 -22.64 6.24
CA ALA A 13 16.62 -23.82 6.59
C ALA A 13 17.12 -23.75 8.04
N ALA A 14 17.61 -22.59 8.48
CA ALA A 14 18.01 -22.37 9.87
C ALA A 14 16.85 -22.53 10.83
N LEU A 15 15.67 -21.97 10.50
CA LEU A 15 14.47 -22.12 11.32
C LEU A 15 14.04 -23.59 11.43
N THR A 16 14.06 -24.33 10.32
CA THR A 16 13.74 -25.77 10.30
C THR A 16 14.73 -26.56 11.15
N GLY A 17 16.01 -26.25 11.07
CA GLY A 17 17.07 -26.87 11.91
C GLY A 17 16.87 -26.62 13.39
N ILE A 18 16.52 -25.38 13.76
CA ILE A 18 16.24 -25.04 15.17
C ILE A 18 15.00 -25.76 15.67
N LEU A 19 13.93 -25.83 14.88
CA LEU A 19 12.70 -26.56 15.23
C LEU A 19 13.00 -28.04 15.45
N LYS A 20 13.78 -28.69 14.55
CA LYS A 20 14.20 -30.09 14.70
C LYS A 20 15.07 -30.31 15.93
N PHE A 21 15.95 -29.37 16.26
CA PHE A 21 16.78 -29.44 17.46
C PHE A 21 15.96 -29.35 18.74
N ILE A 22 14.96 -28.44 18.78
CA ILE A 22 14.02 -28.29 19.89
C ILE A 22 13.16 -29.55 20.03
N GLU A 23 12.63 -30.06 18.92
CA GLU A 23 11.87 -31.32 18.88
C GLU A 23 12.68 -32.49 19.50
N TYR A 24 13.92 -32.67 19.06
CA TYR A 24 14.78 -33.75 19.55
C TYR A 24 15.13 -33.60 21.05
N ARG A 25 15.33 -32.38 21.54
CA ARG A 25 15.85 -32.14 22.89
C ARG A 25 14.78 -32.03 23.96
N TYR A 26 13.57 -31.49 23.63
CA TYR A 26 12.60 -31.07 24.64
C TYR A 26 11.16 -31.54 24.43
N LEU A 27 10.71 -31.80 23.19
CA LEU A 27 9.29 -32.07 22.93
C LEU A 27 8.91 -33.54 22.87
N VAL A 28 9.83 -34.44 22.57
CA VAL A 28 9.52 -35.88 22.43
C VAL A 28 9.14 -36.52 23.76
N ARG A 29 9.42 -35.85 24.90
CA ARG A 29 9.28 -36.44 26.23
C ARG A 29 8.01 -36.08 26.97
N ASP A 30 7.41 -34.90 26.75
CA ASP A 30 6.35 -34.41 27.63
C ASP A 30 5.16 -33.67 26.99
N PHE A 31 5.16 -33.39 25.67
CA PHE A 31 4.02 -32.73 25.04
C PHE A 31 3.39 -33.58 23.93
N SER A 32 2.05 -33.63 23.90
CA SER A 32 1.32 -34.35 22.86
C SER A 32 1.61 -33.72 21.47
N LEU A 33 1.67 -34.56 20.44
CA LEU A 33 1.89 -34.17 19.04
C LEU A 33 0.98 -33.02 18.59
N GLU A 34 -0.22 -32.95 19.13
CA GLU A 34 -1.22 -31.92 18.86
C GLU A 34 -0.75 -30.50 19.29
N PHE A 35 -0.12 -30.39 20.46
CA PHE A 35 0.43 -29.11 20.94
C PHE A 35 1.57 -28.61 20.07
N TYR A 36 2.44 -29.52 19.64
CA TYR A 36 3.52 -29.21 18.72
C TYR A 36 3.03 -28.72 17.37
N LEU A 37 2.07 -29.43 16.78
CA LEU A 37 1.47 -29.04 15.49
C LEU A 37 0.75 -27.69 15.59
N GLY A 38 0.05 -27.45 16.70
CA GLY A 38 -0.59 -26.16 16.97
C GLY A 38 0.41 -25.00 17.05
N ALA A 39 1.50 -25.17 17.78
CA ALA A 39 2.53 -24.14 17.89
C ALA A 39 3.20 -23.82 16.55
N VAL A 40 3.51 -24.85 15.76
CA VAL A 40 4.07 -24.71 14.41
C VAL A 40 3.08 -23.98 13.48
N ALA A 41 1.81 -24.34 13.51
CA ALA A 41 0.77 -23.70 12.70
C ALA A 41 0.65 -22.19 13.01
N VAL A 42 0.63 -21.81 14.28
CA VAL A 42 0.57 -20.41 14.74
C VAL A 42 1.80 -19.62 14.25
N LEU A 43 2.99 -20.22 14.37
CA LEU A 43 4.25 -19.59 13.95
C LEU A 43 4.28 -19.35 12.45
N PHE A 44 3.92 -20.34 11.64
CA PHE A 44 3.87 -20.19 10.18
C PHE A 44 2.78 -19.23 9.72
N THR A 45 1.64 -19.20 10.38
CA THR A 45 0.57 -18.23 10.10
C THR A 45 1.06 -16.81 10.39
N GLY A 46 1.69 -16.58 11.53
CA GLY A 46 2.27 -15.28 11.89
C GLY A 46 3.33 -14.82 10.89
N LEU A 47 4.24 -15.71 10.52
CA LEU A 47 5.26 -15.42 9.50
C LEU A 47 4.64 -15.14 8.13
N GLY A 48 3.63 -15.90 7.71
CA GLY A 48 2.91 -15.70 6.45
C GLY A 48 2.22 -14.34 6.39
N VAL A 49 1.52 -13.97 7.46
CA VAL A 49 0.87 -12.65 7.56
C VAL A 49 1.89 -11.52 7.58
N TRP A 50 2.99 -11.67 8.32
CA TRP A 50 4.05 -10.67 8.36
C TRP A 50 4.74 -10.51 7.00
N ALA A 51 5.13 -11.61 6.36
CA ALA A 51 5.73 -11.60 5.03
C ALA A 51 4.76 -11.05 3.98
N GLY A 52 3.50 -11.45 4.01
CA GLY A 52 2.45 -10.93 3.14
C GLY A 52 2.31 -9.41 3.27
N ARG A 53 2.21 -8.89 4.50
CA ARG A 53 2.16 -7.45 4.75
C ARG A 53 3.41 -6.70 4.30
N ARG A 54 4.59 -7.30 4.47
CA ARG A 54 5.85 -6.67 4.07
C ARG A 54 6.07 -6.69 2.56
N LEU A 55 5.70 -7.77 1.89
CA LEU A 55 5.81 -7.92 0.42
C LEU A 55 4.73 -7.12 -0.33
N THR A 56 3.53 -7.01 0.25
CA THR A 56 2.40 -6.29 -0.37
C THR A 56 2.45 -4.77 -0.10
N ARG A 57 3.29 -4.29 0.82
CA ARG A 57 3.59 -2.87 0.91
C ARG A 57 4.38 -2.43 -0.32
N ARG A 58 3.69 -2.26 -1.44
CA ARG A 58 4.22 -1.50 -2.57
C ARG A 58 4.46 -0.08 -2.07
N LYS A 59 5.69 0.26 -1.73
CA LYS A 59 6.14 1.63 -1.86
C LYS A 59 6.02 1.95 -3.34
N VAL A 60 4.97 2.63 -3.72
CA VAL A 60 4.96 3.36 -4.97
C VAL A 60 6.02 4.46 -4.78
N VAL A 61 7.26 4.11 -5.07
CA VAL A 61 8.30 5.10 -5.29
C VAL A 61 7.96 5.68 -6.65
N ILE A 62 7.19 6.74 -6.64
CA ILE A 62 7.11 7.63 -7.78
C ILE A 62 8.49 8.26 -7.86
N ALA A 63 9.39 7.64 -8.62
CA ALA A 63 10.57 8.33 -9.14
C ALA A 63 10.01 9.40 -10.06
N THR A 64 9.87 10.61 -9.57
CA THR A 64 9.59 11.79 -10.37
C THR A 64 10.88 12.18 -11.08
N PRO A 65 11.01 11.99 -12.40
CA PRO A 65 11.85 12.89 -13.17
C PRO A 65 11.23 14.28 -12.98
N ASP A 66 12.02 15.29 -12.91
CA ASP A 66 11.77 16.73 -12.70
C ASP A 66 10.35 17.17 -13.15
N PHE A 67 9.33 16.78 -12.38
CA PHE A 67 7.94 17.08 -12.70
C PHE A 67 7.71 18.56 -12.41
N LYS A 68 7.48 19.33 -13.45
CA LYS A 68 7.02 20.73 -13.33
C LYS A 68 5.51 20.75 -13.47
N LEU A 69 4.83 21.13 -12.41
CA LEU A 69 3.40 21.34 -12.41
C LEU A 69 3.02 22.34 -13.52
N ASN A 70 2.04 21.99 -14.32
CA ASN A 70 1.50 22.90 -15.33
C ASN A 70 0.48 23.86 -14.71
N ASP A 71 0.98 24.93 -14.08
CA ASP A 71 0.14 25.94 -13.43
C ASP A 71 -0.84 26.61 -14.40
N GLY A 72 -0.50 26.71 -15.69
CA GLY A 72 -1.38 27.27 -16.71
C GLY A 72 -2.65 26.42 -16.90
N GLU A 73 -2.52 25.11 -16.98
CA GLU A 73 -3.66 24.19 -17.08
C GLU A 73 -4.49 24.16 -15.80
N LEU A 74 -3.84 24.27 -14.65
CA LEU A 74 -4.53 24.31 -13.35
C LEU A 74 -5.45 25.53 -13.23
N GLN A 75 -4.98 26.68 -13.69
CA GLN A 75 -5.77 27.92 -13.76
C GLN A 75 -6.85 27.86 -14.84
N ARG A 76 -6.52 27.34 -16.02
CA ARG A 76 -7.46 27.20 -17.15
C ARG A 76 -8.67 26.34 -16.78
N LEU A 77 -8.46 25.26 -16.04
CA LEU A 77 -9.50 24.36 -15.58
C LEU A 77 -10.20 24.87 -14.30
N GLY A 78 -9.71 25.96 -13.71
CA GLY A 78 -10.25 26.52 -12.48
C GLY A 78 -10.16 25.57 -11.29
N ILE A 79 -9.14 24.69 -11.26
CA ILE A 79 -8.96 23.74 -10.15
C ILE A 79 -8.45 24.52 -8.94
N SER A 80 -9.21 24.47 -7.86
CA SER A 80 -8.82 25.13 -6.61
C SER A 80 -7.70 24.38 -5.90
N LYS A 81 -6.98 25.06 -4.99
CA LYS A 81 -5.93 24.46 -4.16
C LYS A 81 -6.40 23.18 -3.45
N ARG A 82 -7.62 23.21 -2.89
CA ARG A 82 -8.20 22.06 -2.19
C ARG A 82 -8.56 20.90 -3.12
N GLU A 83 -9.06 21.19 -4.30
CA GLU A 83 -9.34 20.17 -5.31
C GLU A 83 -8.03 19.54 -5.80
N TYR A 84 -6.96 20.32 -5.93
CA TYR A 84 -5.65 19.80 -6.31
C TYR A 84 -5.06 18.88 -5.22
N GLU A 85 -5.12 19.28 -3.94
CA GLU A 85 -4.72 18.43 -2.82
C GLU A 85 -5.48 17.08 -2.82
N VAL A 86 -6.79 17.12 -3.08
CA VAL A 86 -7.61 15.91 -3.21
C VAL A 86 -7.17 15.06 -4.40
N LEU A 87 -6.83 15.69 -5.54
CA LEU A 87 -6.35 15.00 -6.74
C LEU A 87 -5.02 14.27 -6.49
N GLU A 88 -4.07 14.91 -5.82
CA GLU A 88 -2.80 14.30 -5.46
C GLU A 88 -2.98 13.07 -4.56
N LEU A 89 -3.84 13.18 -3.55
CA LEU A 89 -4.13 12.07 -2.64
C LEU A 89 -4.90 10.94 -3.34
N MET A 90 -5.77 11.28 -4.30
CA MET A 90 -6.38 10.29 -5.18
C MET A 90 -5.34 9.56 -6.02
N ALA A 91 -4.38 10.25 -6.59
CA ALA A 91 -3.32 9.64 -7.39
C ALA A 91 -2.42 8.72 -6.57
N GLN A 92 -2.24 9.00 -5.28
CA GLN A 92 -1.55 8.13 -4.32
C GLN A 92 -2.36 6.88 -3.94
N GLY A 93 -3.62 6.77 -4.37
CA GLY A 93 -4.45 5.59 -4.14
C GLY A 93 -5.30 5.62 -2.86
N LEU A 94 -5.32 6.74 -2.12
CA LEU A 94 -6.11 6.86 -0.89
C LEU A 94 -7.60 6.82 -1.19
N SER A 95 -8.38 6.14 -0.36
CA SER A 95 -9.86 6.19 -0.39
C SER A 95 -10.38 7.56 0.05
N ASN A 96 -11.64 7.87 -0.25
CA ASN A 96 -12.24 9.14 0.17
C ASN A 96 -12.24 9.31 1.70
N GLN A 97 -12.35 8.23 2.47
CA GLN A 97 -12.27 8.28 3.93
C GLN A 97 -10.86 8.64 4.39
N GLU A 98 -9.82 7.97 3.84
CA GLU A 98 -8.43 8.28 4.18
C GLU A 98 -8.03 9.70 3.78
N ILE A 99 -8.58 10.23 2.67
CA ILE A 99 -8.39 11.62 2.26
C ILE A 99 -9.06 12.56 3.25
N ALA A 100 -10.29 12.27 3.68
CA ALA A 100 -11.02 13.05 4.66
C ALA A 100 -10.27 13.13 5.99
N ASP A 101 -9.80 11.99 6.47
CA ASP A 101 -9.00 11.89 7.70
C ASP A 101 -7.69 12.67 7.59
N LYS A 102 -7.00 12.57 6.45
CA LYS A 102 -5.72 13.25 6.20
C LYS A 102 -5.84 14.76 6.06
N LEU A 103 -6.95 15.23 5.49
CA LEU A 103 -7.21 16.68 5.30
C LEU A 103 -8.03 17.30 6.43
N PHE A 104 -8.40 16.51 7.45
CA PHE A 104 -9.22 16.92 8.60
C PHE A 104 -10.56 17.54 8.18
N VAL A 105 -11.26 16.92 7.23
CA VAL A 105 -12.56 17.34 6.73
C VAL A 105 -13.56 16.19 6.72
N SER A 106 -14.85 16.49 6.51
CA SER A 106 -15.86 15.44 6.41
C SER A 106 -15.73 14.64 5.12
N LEU A 107 -16.13 13.34 5.17
CA LEU A 107 -16.23 12.52 3.97
C LEU A 107 -17.11 13.16 2.90
N ASN A 108 -18.16 13.86 3.31
CA ASN A 108 -19.09 14.54 2.40
C ASN A 108 -18.39 15.70 1.67
N THR A 109 -17.54 16.45 2.38
CA THR A 109 -16.69 17.50 1.79
C THR A 109 -15.77 16.94 0.70
N ILE A 110 -15.14 15.79 0.96
CA ILE A 110 -14.29 15.13 -0.05
C ILE A 110 -15.09 14.66 -1.25
N LYS A 111 -16.30 14.11 -1.05
CA LYS A 111 -17.18 13.74 -2.17
C LYS A 111 -17.53 14.94 -3.04
N THR A 112 -17.81 16.10 -2.44
CA THR A 112 -18.10 17.34 -3.17
C THR A 112 -16.88 17.83 -3.96
N HIS A 113 -15.69 17.90 -3.35
CA HIS A 113 -14.46 18.26 -4.05
C HIS A 113 -14.14 17.30 -5.19
N SER A 114 -14.32 15.99 -4.97
CA SER A 114 -14.13 14.96 -6.00
C SER A 114 -15.07 15.13 -7.18
N SER A 115 -16.35 15.40 -6.91
CA SER A 115 -17.37 15.62 -7.95
C SER A 115 -17.03 16.85 -8.81
N ASN A 116 -16.69 17.97 -8.16
CA ASN A 116 -16.28 19.20 -8.87
C ASN A 116 -15.02 18.97 -9.70
N LEU A 117 -14.06 18.26 -9.14
CA LEU A 117 -12.82 17.89 -9.82
C LEU A 117 -13.08 17.03 -11.06
N PHE A 118 -14.00 16.04 -10.96
CA PHE A 118 -14.37 15.19 -12.09
C PHE A 118 -15.03 15.98 -13.21
N MET A 119 -15.89 16.93 -12.88
CA MET A 119 -16.48 17.83 -13.88
C MET A 119 -15.43 18.68 -14.58
N LYS A 120 -14.49 19.27 -13.82
CA LYS A 120 -13.43 20.13 -14.39
C LYS A 120 -12.42 19.34 -15.26
N LEU A 121 -12.18 18.07 -14.96
CA LEU A 121 -11.31 17.19 -15.73
C LEU A 121 -12.04 16.43 -16.85
N ASP A 122 -13.34 16.67 -17.05
CA ASP A 122 -14.19 15.89 -17.96
C ASP A 122 -14.03 14.38 -17.74
N ALA A 123 -14.15 13.94 -16.50
CA ALA A 123 -13.97 12.56 -16.07
C ALA A 123 -15.22 12.03 -15.36
N ARG A 124 -15.60 10.80 -15.66
CA ARG A 124 -16.75 10.13 -15.01
C ARG A 124 -16.35 9.23 -13.86
N ARG A 125 -15.07 8.87 -13.76
CA ARG A 125 -14.55 7.93 -12.77
C ARG A 125 -13.19 8.39 -12.27
N ARG A 126 -12.86 8.03 -11.02
CA ARG A 126 -11.58 8.34 -10.37
C ARG A 126 -10.35 8.00 -11.23
N THR A 127 -10.32 6.79 -11.80
CA THR A 127 -9.20 6.34 -12.65
C THR A 127 -9.05 7.20 -13.90
N GLN A 128 -10.15 7.64 -14.48
CA GLN A 128 -10.16 8.54 -15.62
C GLN A 128 -9.66 9.93 -15.24
N ALA A 129 -10.09 10.46 -14.08
CA ALA A 129 -9.64 11.75 -13.58
C ALA A 129 -8.12 11.78 -13.34
N VAL A 130 -7.58 10.76 -12.69
CA VAL A 130 -6.14 10.65 -12.46
C VAL A 130 -5.36 10.53 -13.77
N ARG A 131 -5.84 9.73 -14.72
CA ARG A 131 -5.21 9.62 -16.04
C ARG A 131 -5.22 10.96 -16.77
N ARG A 132 -6.37 11.64 -16.82
CA ARG A 132 -6.52 12.93 -17.47
C ARG A 132 -5.62 14.00 -16.85
N ALA A 133 -5.51 14.02 -15.54
CA ALA A 133 -4.61 14.92 -14.83
C ALA A 133 -3.13 14.69 -15.18
N LYS A 134 -2.72 13.43 -15.38
CA LYS A 134 -1.37 13.09 -15.87
C LYS A 134 -1.15 13.56 -17.31
N GLU A 135 -2.12 13.34 -18.20
CA GLU A 135 -2.07 13.80 -19.60
C GLU A 135 -1.94 15.34 -19.71
N LEU A 136 -2.53 16.07 -18.75
CA LEU A 136 -2.48 17.52 -18.68
C LEU A 136 -1.24 18.08 -17.93
N GLY A 137 -0.37 17.22 -17.44
CA GLY A 137 0.80 17.62 -16.65
C GLY A 137 0.45 18.20 -15.29
N LEU A 138 -0.68 17.82 -14.71
CA LEU A 138 -1.09 18.18 -13.34
C LEU A 138 -0.61 17.17 -12.30
N LEU A 139 -0.22 15.97 -12.73
CA LEU A 139 0.32 14.90 -11.89
C LEU A 139 1.53 14.27 -12.57
N PRO A 140 2.50 13.77 -11.78
CA PRO A 140 3.65 13.03 -12.31
C PRO A 140 3.29 11.67 -12.88
#